data_497a45b83a29a0ff365efc5e5da912e5
#
_entry.id   497a45b83a29a0ff365efc5e5da912e5
#
_cell.length_a   1.000
_cell.length_b   1.000
_cell.length_c   1.000
_cell.angle_alpha   90.00
_cell.angle_beta   90.00
_cell.angle_gamma   90.00
#
_symmetry.space_group_name_H-M   'P 1'
#
loop_
_entity.id
_entity.type
_entity.pdbx_description
1 polymer ?
#
loop_
_entity_poly.entity_id
_entity_poly.type
_entity_poly.pdbx_seq_one_letter_code
_entity_poly.pdbx_strand_id
1 'polypeptide(L)'
;MNRNLWIKGTSLALGCALYVLSGCTTTDRTAARLPIAITSNGVNAVSVWDEIAANTINLPPAATGTANEKQPHYALDMATVHIAIYDAVIAIAGTHKPFAVTPTMPVAGASMDAAASAAAYGVLKGLFPARSNVYQAAYDSRLDAIPASEAKSRGVALGSEVARGVLAMRARDGRDTVLAPYMPGTTPGKFRGINPAFRFMVSVKPFTLTDGAQFRAGGPPAIGAPAYANDFNEAKALGSVASTLRSAAQTEVARFHSEPPNRFWTRNLHQFASSQSQSADNARLMASIWVAHADATIACFDSKYHFDFWRPTSAIQMAEPTQNPATLADAHWQPIIPTPNHPEYPAAHSCVTSATAHTIRRFFGTNQVSFKFASAVPGTVVHSFVTTDDLVNEIQAARIHGGMHFRTATTDGAVIGEKVARWVMERHFQKRN
;
A
#
# COMPACT_ATOMS: atom_id res chain seq x y z
N MET A 1 17.79 75.33 -42.13
CA MET A 1 17.66 76.73 -41.57
C MET A 1 17.78 76.57 -40.05
N ASN A 2 18.96 76.95 -39.58
CA ASN A 2 19.31 77.95 -38.51
C ASN A 2 18.28 78.02 -37.36
N ARG A 3 18.61 77.93 -36.04
CA ARG A 3 19.75 78.59 -35.35
C ARG A 3 19.87 78.02 -33.91
N ASN A 4 21.11 77.93 -33.45
CA ASN A 4 21.56 77.83 -32.07
C ASN A 4 21.02 78.89 -31.12
N LEU A 5 20.86 78.60 -29.82
CA LEU A 5 21.32 79.60 -28.80
C LEU A 5 21.72 78.86 -27.50
N TRP A 6 22.91 79.19 -27.07
CA TRP A 6 23.53 78.87 -25.78
C TRP A 6 23.00 79.78 -24.69
N ILE A 7 22.85 79.33 -23.47
CA ILE A 7 23.09 80.14 -22.27
C ILE A 7 23.68 79.25 -21.15
N LYS A 8 24.68 79.77 -20.50
CA LYS A 8 25.57 79.25 -19.49
C LYS A 8 24.95 79.28 -18.05
N GLY A 9 25.44 78.37 -17.22
CA GLY A 9 25.95 78.64 -15.90
C GLY A 9 25.03 78.42 -14.71
N THR A 10 25.34 77.57 -13.81
CA THR A 10 26.07 77.80 -12.53
C THR A 10 26.03 76.53 -11.68
N SER A 11 27.19 76.17 -11.16
CA SER A 11 27.41 75.09 -10.26
C SER A 11 26.87 75.41 -8.85
N LEU A 12 26.11 74.45 -8.26
CA LEU A 12 25.98 74.35 -6.80
C LEU A 12 26.22 72.92 -6.40
N ALA A 13 27.31 72.73 -5.67
CA ALA A 13 27.60 71.46 -5.01
C ALA A 13 26.73 71.31 -3.77
N LEU A 14 25.96 70.21 -3.69
CA LEU A 14 25.34 69.77 -2.45
C LEU A 14 25.73 68.31 -2.26
N GLY A 15 26.45 68.07 -1.13
CA GLY A 15 26.84 66.74 -0.72
C GLY A 15 25.63 65.89 -0.35
N CYS A 16 25.52 64.73 -0.96
CA CYS A 16 24.62 63.67 -0.50
C CYS A 16 25.42 62.57 0.18
N ALA A 17 25.15 62.37 1.44
CA ALA A 17 25.64 61.26 2.24
C ALA A 17 25.15 59.93 1.63
N LEU A 18 26.06 59.02 1.32
CA LEU A 18 25.76 57.66 0.98
C LEU A 18 25.32 56.91 2.27
N TYR A 19 24.03 56.66 2.39
CA TYR A 19 23.54 55.58 3.27
C TYR A 19 23.68 54.25 2.50
N VAL A 20 24.67 53.45 2.87
CA VAL A 20 24.81 52.09 2.46
C VAL A 20 23.78 51.29 3.26
N LEU A 21 22.61 51.04 2.68
CA LEU A 21 21.68 50.04 3.14
C LEU A 21 22.23 48.66 2.74
N SER A 22 22.94 48.02 3.65
CA SER A 22 23.23 46.58 3.56
C SER A 22 21.93 45.82 3.68
N GLY A 23 21.23 45.63 2.57
CA GLY A 23 20.14 44.67 2.43
C GLY A 23 20.71 43.27 2.47
N CYS A 24 20.66 42.63 3.65
CA CYS A 24 20.89 41.20 3.78
C CYS A 24 19.69 40.49 3.15
N THR A 25 19.71 40.24 1.85
CA THR A 25 18.81 39.30 1.21
C THR A 25 19.33 37.91 1.53
N THR A 26 18.85 37.33 2.61
CA THR A 26 18.89 35.90 2.80
C THR A 26 17.94 35.28 1.77
N THR A 27 18.48 35.01 0.58
CA THR A 27 17.86 34.06 -0.33
C THR A 27 17.97 32.69 0.32
N ASP A 28 16.94 32.33 1.08
CA ASP A 28 16.70 30.96 1.51
C ASP A 28 16.34 30.14 0.26
N ARG A 29 17.37 29.83 -0.53
CA ARG A 29 17.30 28.78 -1.55
C ARG A 29 17.28 27.48 -0.80
N THR A 30 16.11 27.03 -0.34
CA THR A 30 15.87 25.62 -0.11
C THR A 30 16.12 24.93 -1.44
N ALA A 31 17.36 24.48 -1.62
CA ALA A 31 17.69 23.64 -2.78
C ALA A 31 16.71 22.47 -2.74
N ALA A 32 15.84 22.37 -3.74
CA ALA A 32 14.91 21.26 -3.87
C ALA A 32 15.73 19.98 -3.80
N ARG A 33 15.56 19.19 -2.73
CA ARG A 33 16.25 17.93 -2.60
C ARG A 33 15.78 17.03 -3.73
N LEU A 34 16.73 16.43 -4.46
CA LEU A 34 16.40 15.43 -5.47
C LEU A 34 15.65 14.27 -4.80
N PRO A 35 14.67 13.67 -5.47
CA PRO A 35 13.96 12.51 -4.96
C PRO A 35 14.94 11.36 -4.64
N ILE A 36 14.68 10.64 -3.55
CA ILE A 36 15.39 9.40 -3.24
C ILE A 36 14.94 8.36 -4.27
N ALA A 37 15.84 7.98 -5.17
CA ALA A 37 15.55 6.97 -6.19
C ALA A 37 15.60 5.56 -5.59
N ILE A 38 14.55 4.78 -5.77
CA ILE A 38 14.52 3.38 -5.41
C ILE A 38 15.24 2.58 -6.49
N THR A 39 16.39 2.02 -6.13
CA THR A 39 17.22 1.17 -7.00
C THR A 39 17.66 -0.07 -6.22
N SER A 40 17.89 -1.17 -6.92
CA SER A 40 18.40 -2.40 -6.30
C SER A 40 19.88 -2.25 -5.90
N ASN A 41 20.21 -2.66 -4.68
CA ASN A 41 21.59 -2.79 -4.19
C ASN A 41 22.09 -4.25 -4.25
N GLY A 42 21.49 -5.04 -5.12
CA GLY A 42 21.86 -6.45 -5.32
C GLY A 42 20.93 -7.44 -4.60
N VAL A 43 21.17 -8.72 -4.84
CA VAL A 43 20.36 -9.80 -4.27
C VAL A 43 20.77 -10.04 -2.82
N ASN A 44 19.78 -10.09 -1.93
CA ASN A 44 19.95 -10.38 -0.50
C ASN A 44 18.88 -11.38 -0.02
N ALA A 45 18.99 -11.87 1.22
CA ALA A 45 18.02 -12.84 1.74
C ALA A 45 16.58 -12.30 1.77
N VAL A 46 16.40 -11.00 2.04
CA VAL A 46 15.05 -10.38 2.07
C VAL A 46 14.40 -10.42 0.68
N SER A 47 15.13 -10.03 -0.37
CA SER A 47 14.59 -10.01 -1.74
C SER A 47 14.32 -11.42 -2.28
N VAL A 48 15.19 -12.39 -1.99
CA VAL A 48 14.96 -13.79 -2.41
C VAL A 48 13.70 -14.37 -1.78
N TRP A 49 13.53 -14.18 -0.48
CA TRP A 49 12.36 -14.73 0.21
C TRP A 49 11.06 -13.93 -0.05
N ASP A 50 11.17 -12.64 -0.36
CA ASP A 50 10.05 -11.86 -0.89
C ASP A 50 9.55 -12.44 -2.21
N GLU A 51 10.45 -12.74 -3.15
CA GLU A 51 10.08 -13.34 -4.44
C GLU A 51 9.45 -14.73 -4.28
N ILE A 52 10.02 -15.59 -3.42
CA ILE A 52 9.46 -16.94 -3.16
C ILE A 52 8.07 -16.85 -2.55
N ALA A 53 7.86 -15.94 -1.59
CA ALA A 53 6.56 -15.68 -0.98
C ALA A 53 5.56 -15.16 -2.03
N ALA A 54 5.96 -14.16 -2.83
CA ALA A 54 5.16 -13.60 -3.91
C ALA A 54 4.73 -14.67 -4.94
N ASN A 55 5.67 -15.51 -5.37
CA ASN A 55 5.39 -16.62 -6.29
C ASN A 55 4.41 -17.64 -5.69
N THR A 56 4.51 -17.92 -4.39
CA THR A 56 3.57 -18.80 -3.69
C THR A 56 2.14 -18.24 -3.71
N ILE A 57 2.01 -16.97 -3.35
CA ILE A 57 0.71 -16.29 -3.20
C ILE A 57 0.01 -16.10 -4.56
N ASN A 58 0.78 -15.95 -5.63
CA ASN A 58 0.26 -15.71 -6.98
C ASN A 58 -0.12 -16.97 -7.74
N LEU A 59 0.02 -18.14 -7.14
CA LEU A 59 -0.42 -19.39 -7.77
C LEU A 59 -1.95 -19.48 -7.82
N PRO A 60 -2.47 -20.20 -8.84
CA PRO A 60 -3.87 -20.57 -8.84
C PRO A 60 -4.22 -21.38 -7.58
N PRO A 61 -5.43 -21.22 -7.01
CA PRO A 61 -5.87 -21.97 -5.81
C PRO A 61 -5.68 -23.49 -5.91
N ALA A 62 -5.89 -24.07 -7.08
CA ALA A 62 -5.69 -25.51 -7.33
C ALA A 62 -4.22 -25.95 -7.25
N ALA A 63 -3.27 -25.03 -7.32
CA ALA A 63 -1.83 -25.34 -7.26
C ALA A 63 -1.24 -25.18 -5.85
N THR A 64 -2.02 -24.69 -4.88
CA THR A 64 -1.57 -24.45 -3.50
C THR A 64 -1.79 -25.65 -2.58
N GLY A 65 -2.46 -26.73 -3.01
CA GLY A 65 -2.58 -27.97 -2.25
C GLY A 65 -4.00 -28.45 -2.03
N THR A 66 -4.18 -29.30 -1.01
CA THR A 66 -5.44 -29.97 -0.70
C THR A 66 -6.47 -29.00 -0.10
N ALA A 67 -7.75 -29.43 -0.08
CA ALA A 67 -8.89 -28.68 0.46
C ALA A 67 -8.72 -28.15 1.92
N ASN A 68 -7.71 -28.63 2.63
CA ASN A 68 -7.42 -28.25 4.01
C ASN A 68 -6.32 -27.16 4.14
N GLU A 69 -5.71 -26.70 3.05
CA GLU A 69 -4.75 -25.61 3.12
C GLU A 69 -5.45 -24.25 3.16
N LYS A 70 -4.90 -23.36 3.97
CA LYS A 70 -5.34 -21.96 4.00
C LYS A 70 -5.21 -21.35 2.61
N GLN A 71 -6.28 -20.72 2.12
CA GLN A 71 -6.17 -19.98 0.88
C GLN A 71 -5.23 -18.79 1.07
N PRO A 72 -4.25 -18.59 0.19
CA PRO A 72 -3.34 -17.47 0.30
C PRO A 72 -4.09 -16.14 0.31
N HIS A 73 -3.73 -15.28 1.23
CA HIS A 73 -4.15 -13.88 1.19
C HIS A 73 -2.91 -12.99 1.17
N TYR A 74 -2.64 -12.41 0.01
CA TYR A 74 -1.37 -11.74 -0.27
C TYR A 74 -0.91 -10.77 0.84
N ALA A 75 -1.81 -9.90 1.35
CA ALA A 75 -1.44 -8.93 2.36
C ALA A 75 -1.08 -9.58 3.72
N LEU A 76 -1.90 -10.55 4.18
CA LEU A 76 -1.69 -11.21 5.47
C LEU A 76 -0.45 -12.09 5.46
N ASP A 77 -0.24 -12.84 4.38
CA ASP A 77 0.84 -13.82 4.29
C ASP A 77 2.19 -13.14 4.03
N MET A 78 2.23 -12.11 3.16
CA MET A 78 3.43 -11.30 2.99
C MET A 78 3.82 -10.59 4.30
N ALA A 79 2.86 -10.02 5.03
CA ALA A 79 3.14 -9.42 6.34
C ALA A 79 3.72 -10.46 7.32
N THR A 80 3.15 -11.68 7.36
CA THR A 80 3.63 -12.75 8.25
C THR A 80 5.05 -13.19 7.93
N VAL A 81 5.38 -13.35 6.63
CA VAL A 81 6.74 -13.70 6.19
C VAL A 81 7.74 -12.58 6.52
N HIS A 82 7.39 -11.33 6.20
CA HIS A 82 8.30 -10.21 6.41
C HIS A 82 8.50 -9.84 7.89
N ILE A 83 7.50 -10.05 8.75
CA ILE A 83 7.68 -9.96 10.20
C ILE A 83 8.73 -10.97 10.69
N ALA A 84 8.67 -12.21 10.22
CA ALA A 84 9.63 -13.22 10.63
C ALA A 84 11.06 -12.91 10.14
N ILE A 85 11.20 -12.46 8.89
CA ILE A 85 12.49 -11.98 8.36
C ILE A 85 13.01 -10.81 9.20
N TYR A 86 12.15 -9.83 9.48
CA TYR A 86 12.50 -8.65 10.28
C TYR A 86 12.96 -9.02 11.69
N ASP A 87 12.16 -9.78 12.42
CA ASP A 87 12.50 -10.14 13.81
C ASP A 87 13.80 -10.93 13.89
N ALA A 88 14.04 -11.86 12.95
CA ALA A 88 15.26 -12.62 12.89
C ALA A 88 16.50 -11.74 12.60
N VAL A 89 16.40 -10.84 11.64
CA VAL A 89 17.51 -9.96 11.26
C VAL A 89 17.76 -8.91 12.33
N ILE A 90 16.68 -8.30 12.87
CA ILE A 90 16.85 -7.20 13.83
C ILE A 90 17.32 -7.67 15.20
N ALA A 91 17.02 -8.91 15.56
CA ALA A 91 17.56 -9.52 16.79
C ALA A 91 19.09 -9.52 16.77
N ILE A 92 19.70 -9.81 15.62
CA ILE A 92 21.14 -9.82 15.42
C ILE A 92 21.72 -8.41 15.28
N ALA A 93 21.06 -7.57 14.46
CA ALA A 93 21.49 -6.20 14.21
C ALA A 93 21.41 -5.29 15.45
N GLY A 94 20.49 -5.57 16.37
CA GLY A 94 20.34 -4.83 17.63
C GLY A 94 19.82 -3.41 17.49
N THR A 95 19.47 -2.95 16.29
CA THR A 95 19.19 -1.53 15.98
C THR A 95 17.76 -1.09 16.29
N HIS A 96 16.80 -2.00 16.20
CA HIS A 96 15.36 -1.71 16.40
C HIS A 96 14.73 -2.74 17.35
N LYS A 97 13.52 -2.43 17.81
CA LYS A 97 12.72 -3.34 18.62
C LYS A 97 12.11 -4.44 17.73
N PRO A 98 12.08 -5.70 18.16
CA PRO A 98 11.37 -6.74 17.44
C PRO A 98 9.88 -6.43 17.38
N PHE A 99 9.21 -6.95 16.35
CA PHE A 99 7.79 -6.78 16.16
C PHE A 99 6.97 -7.78 17.01
N ALA A 100 7.28 -9.06 16.89
CA ALA A 100 6.49 -10.14 17.50
C ALA A 100 7.33 -11.04 18.41
N VAL A 101 8.57 -11.35 18.04
CA VAL A 101 9.38 -12.37 18.71
C VAL A 101 10.72 -11.80 19.15
N THR A 102 10.96 -11.83 20.46
CA THR A 102 12.33 -11.64 21.00
C THR A 102 12.91 -13.03 21.24
N PRO A 103 13.96 -13.44 20.49
CA PRO A 103 14.58 -14.73 20.67
C PRO A 103 15.15 -14.92 22.09
N THR A 104 15.08 -16.14 22.59
CA THR A 104 15.60 -16.51 23.92
C THR A 104 17.06 -16.97 23.88
N MET A 105 17.54 -17.36 22.71
CA MET A 105 18.93 -17.81 22.49
C MET A 105 19.90 -16.66 22.29
N PRO A 106 21.21 -16.86 22.51
CA PRO A 106 22.24 -15.88 22.22
C PRO A 106 22.31 -15.52 20.72
N VAL A 107 22.21 -14.22 20.41
CA VAL A 107 22.16 -13.71 19.03
C VAL A 107 23.53 -13.22 18.51
N ALA A 108 24.49 -12.97 19.40
CA ALA A 108 25.79 -12.39 19.04
C ALA A 108 26.54 -13.26 18.05
N GLY A 109 27.01 -12.65 16.94
CA GLY A 109 27.77 -13.33 15.90
C GLY A 109 26.98 -14.32 15.05
N ALA A 110 25.66 -14.36 15.12
CA ALA A 110 24.82 -15.16 14.24
C ALA A 110 24.78 -14.55 12.81
N SER A 111 24.66 -15.40 11.79
CA SER A 111 24.50 -14.97 10.40
C SER A 111 23.09 -14.41 10.15
N MET A 112 22.98 -13.15 9.74
CA MET A 112 21.71 -12.52 9.40
C MET A 112 21.05 -13.20 8.20
N ASP A 113 21.81 -13.58 7.17
CA ASP A 113 21.29 -14.24 5.97
C ASP A 113 20.74 -15.63 6.28
N ALA A 114 21.44 -16.38 7.14
CA ALA A 114 20.97 -17.70 7.59
C ALA A 114 19.70 -17.54 8.45
N ALA A 115 19.64 -16.53 9.32
CA ALA A 115 18.50 -16.26 10.18
C ALA A 115 17.27 -15.83 9.37
N ALA A 116 17.42 -14.89 8.44
CA ALA A 116 16.37 -14.45 7.52
C ALA A 116 15.82 -15.62 6.70
N SER A 117 16.72 -16.46 6.16
CA SER A 117 16.35 -17.64 5.36
C SER A 117 15.58 -18.68 6.18
N ALA A 118 16.06 -18.99 7.38
CA ALA A 118 15.39 -19.96 8.26
C ALA A 118 14.01 -19.45 8.74
N ALA A 119 13.90 -18.14 9.01
CA ALA A 119 12.64 -17.54 9.42
C ALA A 119 11.60 -17.58 8.30
N ALA A 120 11.95 -17.13 7.10
CA ALA A 120 11.06 -17.13 5.94
C ALA A 120 10.66 -18.55 5.53
N TYR A 121 11.63 -19.47 5.42
CA TYR A 121 11.38 -20.89 5.15
C TYR A 121 10.40 -21.49 6.14
N GLY A 122 10.64 -21.30 7.45
CA GLY A 122 9.80 -21.85 8.49
C GLY A 122 8.36 -21.35 8.43
N VAL A 123 8.16 -20.04 8.16
CA VAL A 123 6.83 -19.45 8.00
C VAL A 123 6.14 -19.97 6.74
N LEU A 124 6.79 -19.96 5.59
CA LEU A 124 6.20 -20.44 4.33
C LEU A 124 5.83 -21.92 4.39
N LYS A 125 6.70 -22.76 4.98
CA LYS A 125 6.40 -24.17 5.20
C LYS A 125 5.22 -24.38 6.14
N GLY A 126 5.09 -23.55 7.18
CA GLY A 126 3.97 -23.62 8.13
C GLY A 126 2.64 -23.15 7.53
N LEU A 127 2.67 -22.13 6.66
CA LEU A 127 1.47 -21.61 5.97
C LEU A 127 1.03 -22.50 4.81
N PHE A 128 1.99 -23.05 4.05
CA PHE A 128 1.75 -23.77 2.80
C PHE A 128 2.53 -25.09 2.73
N PRO A 129 2.22 -26.07 3.59
CA PRO A 129 2.98 -27.31 3.74
C PRO A 129 3.05 -28.17 2.47
N ALA A 130 2.05 -28.13 1.60
CA ALA A 130 2.08 -28.86 0.32
C ALA A 130 3.19 -28.39 -0.63
N ARG A 131 3.77 -27.21 -0.40
CA ARG A 131 4.88 -26.67 -1.17
C ARG A 131 6.23 -26.77 -0.47
N SER A 132 6.31 -27.52 0.62
CA SER A 132 7.53 -27.65 1.44
C SER A 132 8.79 -28.00 0.60
N ASN A 133 8.66 -28.81 -0.43
CA ASN A 133 9.79 -29.16 -1.32
C ASN A 133 10.37 -27.97 -2.06
N VAL A 134 9.53 -27.04 -2.53
CA VAL A 134 10.00 -25.82 -3.21
C VAL A 134 10.76 -24.92 -2.23
N TYR A 135 10.20 -24.76 -1.03
CA TYR A 135 10.85 -23.94 0.00
C TYR A 135 12.14 -24.58 0.50
N GLN A 136 12.17 -25.92 0.62
CA GLN A 136 13.35 -26.65 1.04
C GLN A 136 14.49 -26.46 0.03
N ALA A 137 14.23 -26.63 -1.25
CA ALA A 137 15.24 -26.45 -2.31
C ALA A 137 15.82 -25.02 -2.31
N ALA A 138 14.99 -24.00 -2.15
CA ALA A 138 15.44 -22.62 -2.05
C ALA A 138 16.24 -22.37 -0.77
N TYR A 139 15.82 -22.95 0.35
CA TYR A 139 16.49 -22.84 1.62
C TYR A 139 17.88 -23.48 1.60
N ASP A 140 17.98 -24.70 1.07
CA ASP A 140 19.25 -25.40 0.94
C ASP A 140 20.21 -24.61 0.05
N SER A 141 19.77 -24.16 -1.12
CA SER A 141 20.56 -23.33 -2.02
C SER A 141 21.07 -22.03 -1.35
N ARG A 142 20.24 -21.38 -0.54
CA ARG A 142 20.66 -20.17 0.19
C ARG A 142 21.67 -20.47 1.30
N LEU A 143 21.46 -21.56 2.02
CA LEU A 143 22.39 -21.96 3.08
C LEU A 143 23.73 -22.43 2.51
N ASP A 144 23.74 -23.13 1.39
CA ASP A 144 24.98 -23.60 0.74
C ASP A 144 25.88 -22.45 0.29
N ALA A 145 25.28 -21.30 -0.06
CA ALA A 145 26.02 -20.08 -0.36
C ALA A 145 26.68 -19.41 0.87
N ILE A 146 26.30 -19.80 2.09
CA ILE A 146 26.88 -19.30 3.34
C ILE A 146 27.93 -20.31 3.84
N PRO A 147 29.19 -19.93 4.05
CA PRO A 147 30.25 -20.84 4.56
C PRO A 147 29.82 -21.52 5.85
N ALA A 148 30.15 -22.80 5.96
CA ALA A 148 29.91 -23.58 7.18
C ALA A 148 30.64 -22.94 8.37
N SER A 149 29.87 -22.57 9.41
CA SER A 149 30.37 -21.87 10.58
C SER A 149 29.35 -21.93 11.74
N GLU A 150 29.84 -21.66 12.93
CA GLU A 150 28.98 -21.49 14.10
C GLU A 150 28.01 -20.33 13.91
N ALA A 151 28.42 -19.26 13.22
CA ALA A 151 27.54 -18.13 12.87
C ALA A 151 26.34 -18.57 12.03
N LYS A 152 26.55 -19.42 11.01
CA LYS A 152 25.51 -20.01 10.20
C LYS A 152 24.56 -20.85 11.06
N SER A 153 25.07 -21.74 11.89
CA SER A 153 24.26 -22.62 12.73
C SER A 153 23.42 -21.83 13.74
N ARG A 154 23.99 -20.80 14.37
CA ARG A 154 23.26 -19.89 15.25
C ARG A 154 22.18 -19.12 14.50
N GLY A 155 22.47 -18.63 13.30
CA GLY A 155 21.48 -17.95 12.47
C GLY A 155 20.28 -18.84 12.13
N VAL A 156 20.53 -20.08 11.71
CA VAL A 156 19.49 -21.08 11.44
C VAL A 156 18.61 -21.35 12.67
N ALA A 157 19.22 -21.57 13.82
CA ALA A 157 18.47 -21.85 15.06
C ALA A 157 17.58 -20.66 15.45
N LEU A 158 18.14 -19.44 15.37
CA LEU A 158 17.42 -18.20 15.68
C LEU A 158 16.25 -17.97 14.72
N GLY A 159 16.47 -18.07 13.41
CA GLY A 159 15.40 -17.91 12.43
C GLY A 159 14.27 -18.93 12.60
N SER A 160 14.64 -20.16 12.95
CA SER A 160 13.66 -21.22 13.25
C SER A 160 12.84 -20.96 14.52
N GLU A 161 13.44 -20.37 15.55
CA GLU A 161 12.73 -19.93 16.75
C GLU A 161 11.73 -18.81 16.41
N VAL A 162 12.19 -17.80 15.67
CA VAL A 162 11.35 -16.68 15.24
C VAL A 162 10.17 -17.16 14.39
N ALA A 163 10.42 -18.04 13.41
CA ALA A 163 9.35 -18.59 12.57
C ALA A 163 8.23 -19.24 13.39
N ARG A 164 8.59 -20.06 14.39
CA ARG A 164 7.60 -20.69 15.29
C ARG A 164 6.79 -19.66 16.08
N GLY A 165 7.44 -18.62 16.59
CA GLY A 165 6.77 -17.56 17.34
C GLY A 165 5.79 -16.76 16.49
N VAL A 166 6.19 -16.39 15.28
CA VAL A 166 5.34 -15.64 14.34
C VAL A 166 4.15 -16.48 13.86
N LEU A 167 4.36 -17.76 13.55
CA LEU A 167 3.26 -18.68 13.23
C LEU A 167 2.29 -18.83 14.40
N ALA A 168 2.79 -18.94 15.63
CA ALA A 168 1.96 -19.03 16.84
C ALA A 168 1.13 -17.75 17.04
N MET A 169 1.70 -16.57 16.81
CA MET A 169 0.99 -15.28 16.86
C MET A 169 -0.20 -15.23 15.90
N ARG A 170 -0.09 -15.85 14.72
CA ARG A 170 -1.12 -15.84 13.67
C ARG A 170 -1.96 -17.11 13.59
N ALA A 171 -1.72 -18.11 14.45
CA ALA A 171 -2.38 -19.42 14.38
C ALA A 171 -3.92 -19.34 14.48
N ARG A 172 -4.44 -18.38 15.23
CA ARG A 172 -5.88 -18.12 15.43
C ARG A 172 -6.19 -16.67 15.18
N ASP A 173 -5.87 -16.19 13.98
CA ASP A 173 -6.04 -14.80 13.60
C ASP A 173 -7.44 -14.46 13.07
N GLY A 174 -8.35 -15.43 13.02
CA GLY A 174 -9.72 -15.22 12.58
C GLY A 174 -9.97 -15.38 11.08
N ARG A 175 -8.93 -15.60 10.25
CA ARG A 175 -9.10 -15.74 8.78
C ARG A 175 -9.94 -16.95 8.37
N ASP A 176 -9.98 -17.97 9.22
CA ASP A 176 -10.73 -19.22 8.98
C ASP A 176 -12.15 -19.20 9.62
N THR A 177 -12.61 -18.02 10.08
CA THR A 177 -13.93 -17.88 10.71
C THR A 177 -15.04 -18.14 9.69
N VAL A 178 -15.92 -19.09 10.00
CA VAL A 178 -17.11 -19.37 9.20
C VAL A 178 -18.16 -18.32 9.50
N LEU A 179 -18.50 -17.52 8.52
CA LEU A 179 -19.52 -16.47 8.63
C LEU A 179 -20.87 -16.98 8.13
N ALA A 180 -21.96 -16.49 8.75
CA ALA A 180 -23.32 -16.73 8.23
C ALA A 180 -23.44 -16.27 6.76
N PRO A 181 -24.33 -16.87 5.95
CA PRO A 181 -24.55 -16.41 4.58
C PRO A 181 -24.82 -14.91 4.49
N TYR A 182 -24.28 -14.26 3.49
CA TYR A 182 -24.53 -12.85 3.25
C TYR A 182 -25.92 -12.67 2.60
N MET A 183 -26.69 -11.74 3.14
CA MET A 183 -27.99 -11.37 2.59
C MET A 183 -27.87 -10.00 1.90
N PRO A 184 -27.99 -9.93 0.55
CA PRO A 184 -27.92 -8.67 -0.17
C PRO A 184 -29.01 -7.70 0.27
N GLY A 185 -28.67 -6.43 0.42
CA GLY A 185 -29.64 -5.39 0.70
C GLY A 185 -30.58 -5.12 -0.50
N THR A 186 -31.83 -4.75 -0.24
CA THR A 186 -32.85 -4.45 -1.26
C THR A 186 -33.21 -2.98 -1.33
N THR A 187 -32.86 -2.19 -0.33
CA THR A 187 -33.14 -0.75 -0.30
C THR A 187 -32.07 0.04 -1.05
N PRO A 188 -32.37 1.24 -1.55
CA PRO A 188 -31.36 2.14 -2.11
C PRO A 188 -30.17 2.37 -1.15
N GLY A 189 -28.97 2.46 -1.70
CA GLY A 189 -27.75 2.62 -0.92
C GLY A 189 -27.12 1.29 -0.45
N LYS A 190 -27.85 0.17 -0.50
CA LYS A 190 -27.31 -1.12 -0.06
C LYS A 190 -26.66 -1.93 -1.17
N PHE A 191 -25.58 -2.62 -0.84
CA PHE A 191 -24.86 -3.49 -1.76
C PHE A 191 -25.73 -4.67 -2.22
N ARG A 192 -25.66 -4.98 -3.53
CA ARG A 192 -26.56 -5.93 -4.21
C ARG A 192 -25.92 -7.27 -4.57
N GLY A 193 -24.59 -7.40 -4.39
CA GLY A 193 -23.88 -8.61 -4.79
C GLY A 193 -24.20 -9.81 -3.87
N ILE A 194 -24.23 -10.98 -4.46
CA ILE A 194 -24.35 -12.27 -3.73
C ILE A 194 -22.96 -12.88 -3.53
N ASN A 195 -22.77 -13.60 -2.41
CA ASN A 195 -21.50 -14.22 -2.03
C ASN A 195 -20.30 -13.25 -2.15
N PRO A 196 -20.34 -12.08 -1.52
CA PRO A 196 -19.31 -11.07 -1.68
C PRO A 196 -17.94 -11.54 -1.15
N ALA A 197 -16.90 -11.08 -1.84
CA ALA A 197 -15.52 -11.47 -1.57
C ALA A 197 -14.96 -10.86 -0.28
N PHE A 198 -14.01 -11.55 0.33
CA PHE A 198 -13.22 -11.08 1.49
C PHE A 198 -14.02 -10.77 2.75
N ARG A 199 -15.20 -11.36 2.92
CA ARG A 199 -16.01 -11.19 4.14
C ARG A 199 -15.28 -11.63 5.41
N PHE A 200 -14.44 -12.64 5.31
CA PHE A 200 -13.66 -13.14 6.45
C PHE A 200 -12.75 -12.05 7.06
N MET A 201 -12.41 -11.00 6.31
CA MET A 201 -11.57 -9.91 6.81
C MET A 201 -12.14 -9.21 8.05
N VAL A 202 -13.45 -9.17 8.21
CA VAL A 202 -14.08 -8.58 9.41
C VAL A 202 -13.76 -9.34 10.70
N SER A 203 -13.33 -10.61 10.58
CA SER A 203 -12.96 -11.48 11.71
C SER A 203 -11.45 -11.55 11.91
N VAL A 204 -10.65 -11.01 10.99
CA VAL A 204 -9.20 -11.11 11.07
C VAL A 204 -8.67 -10.15 12.12
N LYS A 205 -7.90 -10.68 13.06
CA LYS A 205 -7.17 -9.89 14.05
C LYS A 205 -6.08 -9.06 13.34
N PRO A 206 -6.10 -7.74 13.45
CA PRO A 206 -5.05 -6.89 12.89
C PRO A 206 -3.66 -7.23 13.46
N PHE A 207 -2.62 -6.79 12.77
CA PHE A 207 -1.23 -6.95 13.22
C PHE A 207 -0.88 -5.92 14.31
N THR A 208 -1.38 -4.69 14.17
CA THR A 208 -1.04 -3.57 15.07
C THR A 208 -2.25 -2.83 15.62
N LEU A 209 -3.35 -2.78 14.88
CA LEU A 209 -4.56 -2.09 15.31
C LEU A 209 -5.24 -2.85 16.45
N THR A 210 -6.01 -2.16 17.27
CA THR A 210 -6.82 -2.80 18.34
C THR A 210 -7.91 -3.67 17.73
N ASP A 211 -8.56 -3.18 16.66
CA ASP A 211 -9.54 -3.89 15.86
C ASP A 211 -9.68 -3.25 14.47
N GLY A 212 -10.48 -3.83 13.57
CA GLY A 212 -10.70 -3.31 12.23
C GLY A 212 -11.44 -1.97 12.19
N ALA A 213 -12.18 -1.63 13.25
CA ALA A 213 -12.98 -0.41 13.33
C ALA A 213 -12.19 0.82 13.80
N GLN A 214 -10.95 0.64 14.29
CA GLN A 214 -10.16 1.69 14.94
C GLN A 214 -10.07 3.00 14.14
N PHE A 215 -10.00 2.91 12.81
CA PHE A 215 -9.92 4.08 11.92
C PHE A 215 -11.09 4.14 10.92
N ARG A 216 -12.23 3.52 11.26
CA ARG A 216 -13.42 3.57 10.41
C ARG A 216 -13.81 5.01 10.13
N ALA A 217 -14.09 5.32 8.86
CA ALA A 217 -14.51 6.63 8.42
C ALA A 217 -15.96 6.94 8.82
N GLY A 218 -16.41 8.18 8.59
CA GLY A 218 -17.73 8.65 8.97
C GLY A 218 -18.89 8.07 8.16
N GLY A 219 -18.62 7.38 7.07
CA GLY A 219 -19.61 6.78 6.19
C GLY A 219 -19.75 7.53 4.85
N PRO A 220 -20.41 6.88 3.86
CA PRO A 220 -20.70 7.51 2.58
C PRO A 220 -21.68 8.65 2.74
N PRO A 221 -21.70 9.66 1.86
CA PRO A 221 -22.70 10.71 1.87
C PRO A 221 -24.13 10.14 1.77
N ALA A 222 -25.08 10.73 2.48
CA ALA A 222 -26.49 10.37 2.36
C ALA A 222 -26.96 10.55 0.91
N ILE A 223 -27.81 9.64 0.40
CA ILE A 223 -28.26 9.64 -1.01
C ILE A 223 -28.88 10.97 -1.43
N GLY A 224 -29.67 11.60 -0.56
CA GLY A 224 -30.27 12.91 -0.80
C GLY A 224 -29.33 14.11 -0.73
N ALA A 225 -28.06 13.91 -0.32
CA ALA A 225 -27.13 15.01 -0.13
C ALA A 225 -26.51 15.49 -1.46
N PRO A 226 -26.16 16.78 -1.60
CA PRO A 226 -25.45 17.30 -2.76
C PRO A 226 -24.09 16.61 -2.99
N ALA A 227 -23.37 16.23 -1.93
CA ALA A 227 -22.10 15.51 -2.03
C ALA A 227 -22.26 14.17 -2.74
N TYR A 228 -23.35 13.42 -2.44
CA TYR A 228 -23.64 12.17 -3.16
C TYR A 228 -23.94 12.43 -4.64
N ALA A 229 -24.71 13.47 -4.95
CA ALA A 229 -25.01 13.81 -6.34
C ALA A 229 -23.75 14.16 -7.14
N ASN A 230 -22.81 14.87 -6.54
CA ASN A 230 -21.51 15.16 -7.16
C ASN A 230 -20.73 13.88 -7.45
N ASP A 231 -20.59 13.01 -6.46
CA ASP A 231 -19.93 11.72 -6.57
C ASP A 231 -20.58 10.82 -7.65
N PHE A 232 -21.91 10.75 -7.63
CA PHE A 232 -22.70 9.98 -8.58
C PHE A 232 -22.49 10.48 -10.03
N ASN A 233 -22.64 11.79 -10.26
CA ASN A 233 -22.51 12.36 -11.59
C ASN A 233 -21.08 12.28 -12.14
N GLU A 234 -20.08 12.45 -11.29
CA GLU A 234 -18.69 12.25 -11.68
C GLU A 234 -18.42 10.80 -12.11
N ALA A 235 -18.82 9.82 -11.29
CA ALA A 235 -18.64 8.40 -11.61
C ALA A 235 -19.44 8.02 -12.87
N LYS A 236 -20.66 8.53 -13.03
CA LYS A 236 -21.49 8.32 -14.21
C LYS A 236 -20.83 8.85 -15.48
N ALA A 237 -20.29 10.06 -15.43
CA ALA A 237 -19.69 10.73 -16.58
C ALA A 237 -18.35 10.13 -16.97
N LEU A 238 -17.46 9.90 -16.00
CA LEU A 238 -16.07 9.47 -16.26
C LEU A 238 -15.89 7.94 -16.24
N GLY A 239 -16.72 7.21 -15.48
CA GLY A 239 -16.56 5.78 -15.30
C GLY A 239 -17.18 4.90 -16.38
N SER A 240 -18.05 5.44 -17.21
CA SER A 240 -18.79 4.69 -18.25
C SER A 240 -17.86 4.10 -19.32
N VAL A 241 -18.19 2.90 -19.79
CA VAL A 241 -17.57 2.33 -21.01
C VAL A 241 -17.79 3.21 -22.23
N ALA A 242 -18.93 3.93 -22.29
CA ALA A 242 -19.30 4.86 -23.37
C ALA A 242 -18.94 6.33 -23.06
N SER A 243 -18.09 6.60 -22.05
CA SER A 243 -17.70 7.97 -21.69
C SER A 243 -17.01 8.70 -22.84
N THR A 244 -17.54 9.86 -23.19
CA THR A 244 -16.93 10.81 -24.14
C THR A 244 -16.12 11.90 -23.44
N LEU A 245 -16.18 11.98 -22.11
CA LEU A 245 -15.48 12.96 -21.27
C LEU A 245 -14.15 12.44 -20.73
N ARG A 246 -14.01 11.10 -20.59
CA ARG A 246 -12.77 10.50 -20.13
C ARG A 246 -11.73 10.49 -21.25
N SER A 247 -10.54 11.03 -20.99
CA SER A 247 -9.43 11.01 -21.94
C SER A 247 -8.79 9.63 -22.11
N ALA A 248 -7.98 9.45 -23.16
CA ALA A 248 -7.20 8.23 -23.37
C ALA A 248 -6.22 7.97 -22.21
N ALA A 249 -5.57 9.01 -21.69
CA ALA A 249 -4.67 8.89 -20.53
C ALA A 249 -5.40 8.47 -19.27
N GLN A 250 -6.60 9.02 -18.99
CA GLN A 250 -7.42 8.58 -17.87
C GLN A 250 -7.91 7.13 -18.01
N THR A 251 -8.15 6.69 -19.24
CA THR A 251 -8.51 5.30 -19.55
C THR A 251 -7.34 4.37 -19.29
N GLU A 252 -6.13 4.77 -19.68
CA GLU A 252 -4.91 4.02 -19.45
C GLU A 252 -4.64 3.87 -17.95
N VAL A 253 -4.69 4.94 -17.16
CA VAL A 253 -4.57 4.94 -15.70
C VAL A 253 -5.59 3.99 -15.04
N ALA A 254 -6.85 4.02 -15.47
CA ALA A 254 -7.88 3.11 -14.95
C ALA A 254 -7.54 1.64 -15.23
N ARG A 255 -7.05 1.34 -16.43
CA ARG A 255 -6.61 -0.02 -16.83
C ARG A 255 -5.36 -0.45 -16.08
N PHE A 256 -4.38 0.43 -15.95
CA PHE A 256 -3.14 0.15 -15.21
C PHE A 256 -3.42 -0.40 -13.81
N HIS A 257 -4.34 0.22 -13.09
CA HIS A 257 -4.73 -0.18 -11.74
C HIS A 257 -5.87 -1.21 -11.67
N SER A 258 -6.18 -1.90 -12.78
CA SER A 258 -7.19 -2.97 -12.80
C SER A 258 -6.60 -4.38 -12.65
N GLU A 259 -5.29 -4.50 -12.61
CA GLU A 259 -4.63 -5.78 -12.37
C GLU A 259 -5.04 -6.35 -10.99
N PRO A 260 -5.18 -7.69 -10.85
CA PRO A 260 -5.43 -8.30 -9.54
C PRO A 260 -4.43 -7.84 -8.47
N PRO A 261 -4.88 -7.38 -7.30
CA PRO A 261 -4.02 -6.72 -6.30
C PRO A 261 -2.84 -7.57 -5.83
N ASN A 262 -3.03 -8.91 -5.71
CA ASN A 262 -1.95 -9.81 -5.31
C ASN A 262 -0.76 -9.73 -6.29
N ARG A 263 -1.01 -9.77 -7.60
CA ARG A 263 0.04 -9.70 -8.63
C ARG A 263 0.65 -8.31 -8.73
N PHE A 264 -0.21 -7.29 -8.70
CA PHE A 264 0.23 -5.90 -8.78
C PHE A 264 1.17 -5.53 -7.63
N TRP A 265 0.76 -5.77 -6.39
CA TRP A 265 1.51 -5.34 -5.22
C TRP A 265 2.78 -6.17 -5.00
N THR A 266 2.71 -7.50 -5.11
CA THR A 266 3.91 -8.33 -4.90
C THR A 266 5.01 -8.02 -5.91
N ARG A 267 4.66 -7.81 -7.19
CA ARG A 267 5.64 -7.41 -8.22
C ARG A 267 6.25 -6.05 -7.94
N ASN A 268 5.40 -5.04 -7.71
CA ASN A 268 5.85 -3.66 -7.64
C ASN A 268 6.56 -3.32 -6.32
N LEU A 269 6.22 -3.97 -5.21
CA LEU A 269 6.91 -3.78 -3.94
C LEU A 269 8.24 -4.53 -3.84
N HIS A 270 8.47 -5.53 -4.66
CA HIS A 270 9.72 -6.29 -4.68
C HIS A 270 10.98 -5.40 -4.81
N GLN A 271 10.91 -4.30 -5.57
CA GLN A 271 12.02 -3.36 -5.72
C GLN A 271 12.52 -2.77 -4.40
N PHE A 272 11.67 -2.72 -3.37
CA PHE A 272 12.03 -2.20 -2.05
C PHE A 272 12.79 -3.22 -1.20
N ALA A 273 12.70 -4.51 -1.51
CA ALA A 273 13.34 -5.59 -0.75
C ALA A 273 14.88 -5.60 -0.85
N SER A 274 15.44 -4.86 -1.81
CA SER A 274 16.88 -4.70 -2.00
C SER A 274 17.31 -3.24 -2.18
N SER A 275 16.46 -2.28 -1.78
CA SER A 275 16.69 -0.85 -2.02
C SER A 275 17.65 -0.20 -1.04
N GLN A 276 17.94 -0.86 0.09
CA GLN A 276 18.86 -0.37 1.12
C GLN A 276 20.19 -1.15 1.10
N SER A 277 21.27 -0.51 1.50
CA SER A 277 22.59 -1.13 1.58
C SER A 277 22.70 -2.17 2.72
N GLN A 278 21.88 -2.02 3.77
CA GLN A 278 21.90 -2.91 4.93
C GLN A 278 20.68 -3.84 4.92
N SER A 279 20.92 -5.13 5.15
CA SER A 279 19.84 -6.13 5.24
C SER A 279 18.81 -5.80 6.32
N ALA A 280 19.24 -5.21 7.43
CA ALA A 280 18.34 -4.78 8.51
C ALA A 280 17.33 -3.71 8.06
N ASP A 281 17.77 -2.76 7.24
CA ASP A 281 16.91 -1.70 6.71
C ASP A 281 15.95 -2.24 5.62
N ASN A 282 16.40 -3.15 4.77
CA ASN A 282 15.54 -3.86 3.82
C ASN A 282 14.45 -4.66 4.55
N ALA A 283 14.84 -5.43 5.58
CA ALA A 283 13.89 -6.20 6.38
C ALA A 283 12.86 -5.30 7.07
N ARG A 284 13.31 -4.17 7.66
CA ARG A 284 12.44 -3.19 8.31
C ARG A 284 11.48 -2.53 7.34
N LEU A 285 11.97 -2.10 6.17
CA LEU A 285 11.15 -1.45 5.15
C LEU A 285 10.05 -2.40 4.67
N MET A 286 10.41 -3.61 4.27
CA MET A 286 9.44 -4.58 3.75
C MET A 286 8.43 -5.01 4.82
N ALA A 287 8.86 -5.28 6.05
CA ALA A 287 7.95 -5.63 7.14
C ALA A 287 6.99 -4.48 7.45
N SER A 288 7.47 -3.24 7.52
CA SER A 288 6.62 -2.07 7.79
C SER A 288 5.60 -1.84 6.68
N ILE A 289 6.01 -1.97 5.40
CA ILE A 289 5.10 -1.85 4.24
C ILE A 289 4.00 -2.91 4.32
N TRP A 290 4.37 -4.20 4.45
CA TRP A 290 3.38 -5.27 4.40
C TRP A 290 2.46 -5.31 5.62
N VAL A 291 2.95 -4.93 6.80
CA VAL A 291 2.11 -4.80 8.01
C VAL A 291 1.10 -3.66 7.85
N ALA A 292 1.53 -2.50 7.39
CA ALA A 292 0.61 -1.38 7.15
C ALA A 292 -0.41 -1.70 6.05
N HIS A 293 0.01 -2.38 4.99
CA HIS A 293 -0.85 -2.84 3.90
C HIS A 293 -1.90 -3.85 4.40
N ALA A 294 -1.50 -4.80 5.24
CA ALA A 294 -2.39 -5.80 5.81
C ALA A 294 -3.42 -5.16 6.76
N ASP A 295 -2.97 -4.32 7.67
CA ASP A 295 -3.86 -3.64 8.61
C ASP A 295 -4.81 -2.66 7.91
N ALA A 296 -4.36 -1.97 6.85
CA ALA A 296 -5.23 -1.14 6.02
C ALA A 296 -6.27 -1.98 5.26
N THR A 297 -5.90 -3.19 4.81
CA THR A 297 -6.86 -4.12 4.19
C THR A 297 -7.94 -4.52 5.20
N ILE A 298 -7.56 -4.91 6.41
CA ILE A 298 -8.50 -5.30 7.47
C ILE A 298 -9.44 -4.14 7.82
N ALA A 299 -8.90 -2.95 8.10
CA ALA A 299 -9.67 -1.76 8.45
C ALA A 299 -10.63 -1.32 7.33
N CYS A 300 -10.18 -1.45 6.08
CA CYS A 300 -10.99 -1.12 4.93
C CYS A 300 -12.17 -2.09 4.75
N PHE A 301 -11.92 -3.40 4.87
CA PHE A 301 -12.98 -4.41 4.74
C PHE A 301 -13.93 -4.45 5.93
N ASP A 302 -13.47 -4.16 7.15
CA ASP A 302 -14.36 -3.88 8.29
C ASP A 302 -15.33 -2.75 7.95
N SER A 303 -14.81 -1.61 7.51
CA SER A 303 -15.62 -0.45 7.10
C SER A 303 -16.59 -0.78 5.95
N LYS A 304 -16.13 -1.55 4.95
CA LYS A 304 -16.97 -1.96 3.80
C LYS A 304 -18.21 -2.73 4.25
N TYR A 305 -18.05 -3.72 5.09
CA TYR A 305 -19.16 -4.56 5.55
C TYR A 305 -19.98 -3.90 6.65
N HIS A 306 -19.45 -2.89 7.33
CA HIS A 306 -20.20 -2.05 8.26
C HIS A 306 -21.20 -1.15 7.54
N PHE A 307 -20.75 -0.41 6.48
CA PHE A 307 -21.60 0.52 5.74
C PHE A 307 -22.45 -0.17 4.69
N ASP A 308 -21.93 -1.25 4.10
CA ASP A 308 -22.64 -2.08 3.12
C ASP A 308 -23.19 -1.27 1.95
N PHE A 309 -22.37 -0.35 1.40
CA PHE A 309 -22.81 0.63 0.43
C PHE A 309 -22.77 0.09 -1.00
N TRP A 310 -23.75 0.46 -1.81
CA TRP A 310 -23.87 0.02 -3.21
C TRP A 310 -22.80 0.60 -4.13
N ARG A 311 -22.50 -0.10 -5.22
CA ARG A 311 -21.53 0.29 -6.24
C ARG A 311 -22.12 1.30 -7.23
N PRO A 312 -21.29 2.12 -7.93
CA PRO A 312 -21.74 3.03 -8.97
C PRO A 312 -22.66 2.35 -9.99
N THR A 313 -22.34 1.10 -10.41
CA THR A 313 -23.20 0.34 -11.32
C THR A 313 -24.63 0.23 -10.80
N SER A 314 -24.82 -0.28 -9.60
CA SER A 314 -26.16 -0.41 -9.01
C SER A 314 -26.82 0.95 -8.79
N ALA A 315 -26.05 1.92 -8.28
CA ALA A 315 -26.56 3.26 -8.00
C ALA A 315 -27.05 3.97 -9.26
N ILE A 316 -26.28 3.93 -10.34
CA ILE A 316 -26.59 4.64 -11.58
C ILE A 316 -27.73 3.96 -12.34
N GLN A 317 -27.75 2.62 -12.37
CA GLN A 317 -28.82 1.89 -13.03
C GLN A 317 -30.17 2.00 -12.32
N MET A 318 -30.17 2.23 -11.00
CA MET A 318 -31.36 2.16 -10.14
C MET A 318 -31.65 3.47 -9.40
N ALA A 319 -31.11 4.61 -9.85
CA ALA A 319 -31.39 5.90 -9.22
C ALA A 319 -32.86 6.25 -9.32
N GLU A 320 -33.41 6.75 -8.21
CA GLU A 320 -34.82 7.22 -8.16
C GLU A 320 -34.83 8.73 -7.93
N PRO A 321 -35.45 9.52 -8.84
CA PRO A 321 -35.51 10.98 -8.70
C PRO A 321 -36.19 11.46 -7.40
N THR A 322 -37.06 10.65 -6.84
CA THR A 322 -37.72 10.94 -5.55
C THR A 322 -36.74 10.97 -4.37
N GLN A 323 -35.57 10.33 -4.49
CA GLN A 323 -34.54 10.31 -3.46
C GLN A 323 -33.52 11.44 -3.62
N ASN A 324 -33.12 11.72 -4.86
CA ASN A 324 -32.25 12.83 -5.19
C ASN A 324 -32.49 13.25 -6.66
N PRO A 325 -33.18 14.39 -6.89
CA PRO A 325 -33.51 14.84 -8.25
C PRO A 325 -32.27 15.21 -9.09
N ALA A 326 -31.07 15.35 -8.47
CA ALA A 326 -29.83 15.61 -9.17
C ALA A 326 -29.14 14.32 -9.65
N THR A 327 -29.69 13.12 -9.36
CA THR A 327 -29.15 11.84 -9.79
C THR A 327 -30.10 11.16 -10.75
N LEU A 328 -29.78 11.23 -12.05
CA LEU A 328 -30.61 10.62 -13.09
C LEU A 328 -30.12 9.20 -13.41
N ALA A 329 -31.05 8.25 -13.39
CA ALA A 329 -30.76 6.86 -13.75
C ALA A 329 -30.26 6.71 -15.19
N ASP A 330 -29.50 5.66 -15.40
CA ASP A 330 -29.13 5.13 -16.72
C ASP A 330 -29.09 3.61 -16.60
N ALA A 331 -30.20 2.96 -17.00
CA ALA A 331 -30.35 1.51 -16.88
C ALA A 331 -29.33 0.69 -17.68
N HIS A 332 -28.68 1.30 -18.67
CA HIS A 332 -27.68 0.65 -19.52
C HIS A 332 -26.25 1.04 -19.15
N TRP A 333 -26.05 1.85 -18.12
CA TRP A 333 -24.72 2.27 -17.70
C TRP A 333 -23.85 1.09 -17.28
N GLN A 334 -22.63 1.05 -17.79
CA GLN A 334 -21.64 0.04 -17.42
C GLN A 334 -20.29 0.69 -17.19
N PRO A 335 -19.53 0.25 -16.16
CA PRO A 335 -18.18 0.73 -15.91
C PRO A 335 -17.21 0.17 -16.94
N ILE A 336 -16.11 0.90 -17.19
CA ILE A 336 -15.06 0.40 -18.10
C ILE A 336 -14.25 -0.76 -17.47
N ILE A 337 -14.17 -0.81 -16.14
CA ILE A 337 -13.54 -1.90 -15.40
C ILE A 337 -14.61 -2.70 -14.65
N PRO A 338 -14.58 -4.04 -14.72
CA PRO A 338 -15.56 -4.88 -14.02
C PRO A 338 -15.68 -4.53 -12.53
N THR A 339 -16.91 -4.40 -12.05
CA THR A 339 -17.19 -4.07 -10.65
C THR A 339 -16.78 -5.21 -9.72
N PRO A 340 -15.90 -4.99 -8.74
CA PRO A 340 -15.55 -6.02 -7.75
C PRO A 340 -16.75 -6.39 -6.87
N ASN A 341 -16.90 -7.70 -6.60
CA ASN A 341 -18.01 -8.22 -5.79
C ASN A 341 -17.78 -8.05 -4.28
N HIS A 342 -17.81 -6.82 -3.82
CA HIS A 342 -17.85 -6.43 -2.40
C HIS A 342 -18.34 -4.98 -2.27
N PRO A 343 -18.84 -4.55 -1.08
CA PRO A 343 -19.38 -3.20 -0.88
C PRO A 343 -18.44 -2.09 -1.35
N GLU A 344 -19.03 -0.98 -1.74
CA GLU A 344 -18.31 0.13 -2.38
C GLU A 344 -17.39 0.86 -1.42
N TYR A 345 -17.91 1.32 -0.26
CA TYR A 345 -17.28 2.31 0.60
C TYR A 345 -16.60 1.69 1.82
N PRO A 346 -15.38 2.13 2.17
CA PRO A 346 -14.45 2.97 1.40
C PRO A 346 -13.71 2.19 0.29
N ALA A 347 -12.97 2.87 -0.59
CA ALA A 347 -12.25 2.23 -1.68
C ALA A 347 -11.01 1.47 -1.19
N ALA A 348 -11.00 0.13 -1.32
CA ALA A 348 -9.90 -0.70 -0.81
C ALA A 348 -8.55 -0.36 -1.44
N HIS A 349 -8.51 -0.09 -2.74
CA HIS A 349 -7.28 0.32 -3.40
C HIS A 349 -6.71 1.60 -2.81
N SER A 350 -7.56 2.59 -2.48
CA SER A 350 -7.08 3.82 -1.84
C SER A 350 -6.56 3.57 -0.42
N CYS A 351 -7.23 2.70 0.37
CA CYS A 351 -6.75 2.33 1.71
C CYS A 351 -5.34 1.75 1.66
N VAL A 352 -5.13 0.72 0.84
CA VAL A 352 -3.84 0.00 0.81
C VAL A 352 -2.74 0.80 0.13
N THR A 353 -3.06 1.55 -0.92
CA THR A 353 -2.10 2.42 -1.60
C THR A 353 -1.60 3.52 -0.68
N SER A 354 -2.53 4.20 0.00
CA SER A 354 -2.18 5.26 0.94
C SER A 354 -1.37 4.73 2.12
N ALA A 355 -1.73 3.56 2.68
CA ALA A 355 -0.95 2.93 3.75
C ALA A 355 0.48 2.61 3.28
N THR A 356 0.63 2.05 2.09
CA THR A 356 1.94 1.75 1.50
C THR A 356 2.76 3.01 1.25
N ALA A 357 2.19 4.01 0.59
CA ALA A 357 2.84 5.26 0.23
C ALA A 357 3.29 6.05 1.47
N HIS A 358 2.42 6.18 2.46
CA HIS A 358 2.74 6.88 3.71
C HIS A 358 3.73 6.09 4.60
N THR A 359 3.77 4.77 4.52
CA THR A 359 4.81 3.97 5.19
C THR A 359 6.17 4.22 4.55
N ILE A 360 6.26 4.22 3.21
CA ILE A 360 7.48 4.57 2.46
C ILE A 360 7.94 5.98 2.83
N ARG A 361 7.03 6.97 2.77
CA ARG A 361 7.32 8.35 3.17
C ARG A 361 7.88 8.44 4.59
N ARG A 362 7.31 7.73 5.57
CA ARG A 362 7.75 7.75 6.97
C ARG A 362 9.07 7.02 7.17
N PHE A 363 9.33 5.98 6.42
CA PHE A 363 10.61 5.27 6.45
C PHE A 363 11.76 6.16 5.99
N PHE A 364 11.58 6.87 4.87
CA PHE A 364 12.59 7.76 4.29
C PHE A 364 12.58 9.18 4.87
N GLY A 365 11.57 9.54 5.67
CA GLY A 365 11.42 10.88 6.24
C GLY A 365 11.03 11.97 5.24
N THR A 366 10.64 11.60 4.02
CA THR A 366 10.24 12.51 2.94
C THR A 366 9.24 11.84 2.00
N ASN A 367 8.40 12.64 1.32
CA ASN A 367 7.56 12.14 0.23
C ASN A 367 8.30 12.12 -1.12
N GLN A 368 9.48 12.78 -1.21
CA GLN A 368 10.35 12.81 -2.39
C GLN A 368 11.08 11.46 -2.53
N VAL A 369 10.33 10.42 -2.92
CA VAL A 369 10.83 9.07 -3.16
C VAL A 369 10.36 8.67 -4.55
N SER A 370 11.29 8.43 -5.46
CA SER A 370 10.97 8.07 -6.84
C SER A 370 11.11 6.56 -7.07
N PHE A 371 10.11 5.99 -7.72
CA PHE A 371 10.02 4.58 -8.04
C PHE A 371 9.15 4.36 -9.29
N LYS A 372 9.17 3.14 -9.80
CA LYS A 372 8.38 2.79 -11.00
C LYS A 372 7.51 1.58 -10.70
N PHE A 373 6.26 1.64 -11.17
CA PHE A 373 5.36 0.49 -11.14
C PHE A 373 4.99 0.06 -12.55
N ALA A 374 4.80 -1.24 -12.71
CA ALA A 374 4.34 -1.85 -13.95
C ALA A 374 3.03 -2.60 -13.71
N SER A 375 2.20 -2.70 -14.74
CA SER A 375 0.99 -3.53 -14.74
C SER A 375 1.09 -4.58 -15.84
N ALA A 376 0.55 -5.77 -15.58
CA ALA A 376 0.46 -6.82 -16.59
C ALA A 376 -0.77 -6.68 -17.49
N VAL A 377 -1.57 -5.64 -17.31
CA VAL A 377 -2.74 -5.38 -18.15
C VAL A 377 -2.27 -4.94 -19.54
N PRO A 378 -2.72 -5.60 -20.62
CA PRO A 378 -2.30 -5.25 -21.97
C PRO A 378 -2.63 -3.79 -22.32
N GLY A 379 -1.67 -3.12 -22.98
CA GLY A 379 -1.83 -1.74 -23.45
C GLY A 379 -1.58 -0.69 -22.37
N THR A 380 -1.04 -1.07 -21.20
CA THR A 380 -0.55 -0.15 -20.18
C THR A 380 0.96 0.06 -20.30
N VAL A 381 1.44 1.19 -19.80
CA VAL A 381 2.88 1.52 -19.76
C VAL A 381 3.41 1.49 -18.33
N VAL A 382 4.73 1.57 -18.15
CA VAL A 382 5.35 1.70 -16.84
C VAL A 382 5.10 3.12 -16.32
N HIS A 383 4.51 3.24 -15.13
CA HIS A 383 4.30 4.51 -14.45
C HIS A 383 5.50 4.87 -13.58
N SER A 384 5.91 6.12 -13.65
CA SER A 384 7.00 6.68 -12.83
C SER A 384 6.42 7.68 -11.84
N PHE A 385 6.67 7.44 -10.57
CA PHE A 385 6.26 8.31 -9.47
C PHE A 385 7.48 9.07 -8.95
N VAL A 386 7.37 10.37 -8.79
CA VAL A 386 8.43 11.23 -8.24
C VAL A 386 8.23 11.40 -6.74
N THR A 387 6.98 11.35 -6.32
CA THR A 387 6.59 11.40 -4.90
C THR A 387 5.68 10.24 -4.54
N THR A 388 5.61 9.92 -3.25
CA THR A 388 4.63 8.97 -2.75
C THR A 388 3.19 9.47 -2.89
N ASP A 389 3.00 10.80 -2.92
CA ASP A 389 1.68 11.42 -3.06
C ASP A 389 1.14 11.25 -4.49
N ASP A 390 2.02 11.21 -5.52
CA ASP A 390 1.62 10.95 -6.91
C ASP A 390 0.91 9.60 -7.04
N LEU A 391 1.43 8.56 -6.38
CA LEU A 391 0.80 7.24 -6.37
C LEU A 391 -0.59 7.27 -5.71
N VAL A 392 -0.74 7.99 -4.59
CA VAL A 392 -2.03 8.11 -3.89
C VAL A 392 -3.05 8.86 -4.74
N ASN A 393 -2.64 9.93 -5.41
CA ASN A 393 -3.53 10.72 -6.28
C ASN A 393 -3.95 9.91 -7.51
N GLU A 394 -3.01 9.20 -8.12
CA GLU A 394 -3.28 8.41 -9.32
C GLU A 394 -4.26 7.27 -9.03
N ILE A 395 -4.11 6.54 -7.91
CA ILE A 395 -5.03 5.46 -7.59
C ILE A 395 -6.45 5.98 -7.33
N GLN A 396 -6.62 7.12 -6.65
CA GLN A 396 -7.94 7.70 -6.43
C GLN A 396 -8.62 8.00 -7.76
N ALA A 397 -7.91 8.65 -8.68
CA ALA A 397 -8.41 8.95 -10.02
C ALA A 397 -8.74 7.68 -10.82
N ALA A 398 -7.88 6.67 -10.78
CA ALA A 398 -8.06 5.39 -11.45
C ALA A 398 -9.37 4.69 -11.07
N ARG A 399 -9.75 4.76 -9.79
CA ARG A 399 -10.97 4.09 -9.30
C ARG A 399 -12.24 4.77 -9.78
N ILE A 400 -12.22 6.09 -9.94
CA ILE A 400 -13.33 6.89 -10.46
C ILE A 400 -13.43 6.70 -11.98
N HIS A 401 -12.31 6.86 -12.69
CA HIS A 401 -12.23 6.68 -14.14
C HIS A 401 -12.58 5.24 -14.57
N GLY A 402 -12.33 4.27 -13.69
CA GLY A 402 -12.72 2.88 -13.88
C GLY A 402 -14.21 2.60 -13.66
N GLY A 403 -14.96 3.55 -13.06
CA GLY A 403 -16.38 3.41 -12.75
C GLY A 403 -16.70 2.48 -11.58
N MET A 404 -15.73 2.23 -10.71
CA MET A 404 -15.86 1.26 -9.62
C MET A 404 -16.15 1.89 -8.27
N HIS A 405 -15.81 3.18 -8.10
CA HIS A 405 -15.90 3.91 -6.85
C HIS A 405 -16.36 5.35 -7.04
N PHE A 406 -16.99 5.88 -6.00
CA PHE A 406 -17.27 7.29 -5.82
C PHE A 406 -16.04 8.03 -5.26
N ARG A 407 -15.96 9.35 -5.48
CA ARG A 407 -14.83 10.16 -5.02
C ARG A 407 -14.66 10.12 -3.50
N THR A 408 -15.73 10.32 -2.75
CA THR A 408 -15.69 10.26 -1.28
C THR A 408 -15.11 8.93 -0.79
N ALA A 409 -15.49 7.80 -1.41
CA ALA A 409 -14.92 6.50 -1.01
C ALA A 409 -13.41 6.41 -1.26
N THR A 410 -12.90 7.04 -2.33
CA THR A 410 -11.46 7.03 -2.62
C THR A 410 -10.70 7.94 -1.66
N THR A 411 -11.25 9.09 -1.34
CA THR A 411 -10.66 10.06 -0.40
C THR A 411 -10.61 9.51 1.02
N ASP A 412 -11.74 8.98 1.51
CA ASP A 412 -11.82 8.43 2.86
C ASP A 412 -10.97 7.15 3.00
N GLY A 413 -10.90 6.35 1.94
CA GLY A 413 -9.98 5.23 1.89
C GLY A 413 -8.51 5.66 2.05
N ALA A 414 -8.09 6.73 1.38
CA ALA A 414 -6.75 7.27 1.53
C ALA A 414 -6.48 7.79 2.95
N VAL A 415 -7.46 8.44 3.59
CA VAL A 415 -7.36 8.88 4.99
C VAL A 415 -7.21 7.69 5.96
N ILE A 416 -7.93 6.59 5.74
CA ILE A 416 -7.77 5.37 6.55
C ILE A 416 -6.34 4.85 6.40
N GLY A 417 -5.85 4.72 5.15
CA GLY A 417 -4.49 4.22 4.88
C GLY A 417 -3.41 5.06 5.53
N GLU A 418 -3.51 6.39 5.47
CA GLU A 418 -2.57 7.31 6.13
C GLU A 418 -2.56 7.12 7.66
N LYS A 419 -3.76 7.02 8.29
CA LYS A 419 -3.86 6.80 9.74
C LYS A 419 -3.24 5.47 10.16
N VAL A 420 -3.46 4.40 9.37
CA VAL A 420 -2.85 3.09 9.60
C VAL A 420 -1.32 3.18 9.49
N ALA A 421 -0.79 3.75 8.40
CA ALA A 421 0.66 3.90 8.23
C ALA A 421 1.31 4.68 9.38
N ARG A 422 0.66 5.78 9.79
CA ARG A 422 1.12 6.56 10.94
C ARG A 422 1.15 5.71 12.21
N TRP A 423 0.08 5.01 12.53
CA TRP A 423 -0.02 4.14 13.70
C TRP A 423 1.07 3.07 13.72
N VAL A 424 1.26 2.37 12.61
CA VAL A 424 2.28 1.33 12.46
C VAL A 424 3.67 1.89 12.70
N MET A 425 4.01 3.01 12.03
CA MET A 425 5.35 3.56 12.09
C MET A 425 5.68 4.32 13.38
N GLU A 426 4.69 4.81 14.10
CA GLU A 426 4.88 5.49 15.40
C GLU A 426 4.95 4.51 16.59
N ARG A 427 4.44 3.28 16.46
CA ARG A 427 4.33 2.33 17.56
C ARG A 427 5.15 1.05 17.38
N HIS A 428 5.46 0.73 16.15
CA HIS A 428 6.22 -0.47 15.78
C HIS A 428 7.44 -0.09 14.94
N PHE A 429 8.37 -1.01 14.80
CA PHE A 429 9.60 -0.80 14.02
C PHE A 429 10.49 0.33 14.54
N GLN A 430 10.36 0.68 15.83
CA GLN A 430 11.08 1.76 16.48
C GLN A 430 12.52 1.35 16.81
N LYS A 431 13.43 2.34 16.78
CA LYS A 431 14.81 2.13 17.25
C LYS A 431 14.83 1.63 18.69
N ARG A 432 15.83 0.82 19.02
CA ARG A 432 16.17 0.57 20.42
C ARG A 432 16.77 1.84 21.01
N ASN A 433 16.36 2.17 22.21
CA ASN A 433 16.99 3.25 23.00
C ASN A 433 18.37 2.81 23.46
#